data_11508bc78aaeba2f057f6d0b330b33e5
#
_entry.id   11508bc78aaeba2f057f6d0b330b33e5
#
_cell.length_a   1.000
_cell.length_b   1.000
_cell.length_c   1.000
_cell.angle_alpha   90.00
_cell.angle_beta   90.00
_cell.angle_gamma   90.00
#
_symmetry.space_group_name_H-M   'P 1'
#
loop_
_entity.id
_entity.type
_entity.pdbx_description
1 polymer ?
#
loop_
_entity_poly.entity_id
_entity_poly.type
_entity_poly.pdbx_seq_one_letter_code
_entity_poly.pdbx_strand_id
1 'polypeptide(L)'
;MWYNFNMEKIIITATAESVEQVKELLEAGVDRIYVGEKEYGLRLPHTFSYDELRQIADLVHKAGKKLTVAVNALMHQEMMNHIKPFLDFLVDIQADYITVGDAGVFYVLKRDGYPFKTIYDASTMVASSRQVNFWGQKAGASEAVLAREIPSAELFKMQDILEIPVEILVYGASVIHHSKRPLLQNYYNFTHIDDEKSRERDLFLAEPSDPDSHYSIFEDNHGTHIFANNDLDMMTKLGELVEYGFTHWKLEGIYTPGHNFVEIAKLFVQARELIETNQLTHAQAFLLDEQVHQLHPKNRFLDTGFYEYDPDQVK
;
A
#
# COMPACT_ATOMS: atom_id res chain seq x y z
N MET A 1 -1.69 -35.99 2.32
CA MET A 1 -1.22 -35.92 3.72
C MET A 1 -1.40 -34.48 4.13
N TRP A 2 -2.52 -34.15 4.78
CA TRP A 2 -2.88 -32.76 5.10
C TRP A 2 -2.08 -32.35 6.34
N TYR A 3 -1.11 -31.48 6.17
CA TYR A 3 -0.46 -30.83 7.30
C TYR A 3 -1.48 -29.88 7.94
N ASN A 4 -1.76 -30.06 9.22
CA ASN A 4 -2.35 -29.02 10.07
C ASN A 4 -1.32 -27.88 10.17
N PHE A 5 -1.25 -27.02 9.18
CA PHE A 5 -0.66 -25.72 9.37
C PHE A 5 -1.61 -24.94 10.30
N ASN A 6 -1.11 -24.49 11.43
CA ASN A 6 -1.69 -23.36 12.12
C ASN A 6 -1.59 -22.19 11.12
N MET A 7 -2.63 -22.00 10.33
CA MET A 7 -2.66 -20.95 9.33
C MET A 7 -2.54 -19.63 10.09
N GLU A 8 -1.49 -18.84 9.81
CA GLU A 8 -1.37 -17.51 10.37
C GLU A 8 -2.59 -16.69 9.96
N LYS A 9 -3.08 -15.85 10.88
CA LYS A 9 -4.24 -15.02 10.61
C LYS A 9 -3.96 -14.10 9.42
N ILE A 10 -4.88 -14.10 8.45
CA ILE A 10 -4.80 -13.18 7.31
C ILE A 10 -5.17 -11.76 7.81
N ILE A 11 -4.31 -10.79 7.51
CA ILE A 11 -4.45 -9.39 7.88
C ILE A 11 -4.71 -8.57 6.62
N ILE A 12 -5.81 -7.83 6.59
CA ILE A 12 -6.15 -6.92 5.50
C ILE A 12 -5.93 -5.48 5.95
N THR A 13 -5.01 -4.78 5.29
CA THR A 13 -4.76 -3.34 5.43
C THR A 13 -5.45 -2.60 4.28
N ALA A 14 -6.26 -1.60 4.56
CA ALA A 14 -6.88 -0.77 3.52
C ALA A 14 -6.53 0.72 3.72
N THR A 15 -6.22 1.42 2.64
CA THR A 15 -6.13 2.88 2.62
C THR A 15 -7.52 3.50 2.73
N ALA A 16 -7.61 4.77 3.16
CA ALA A 16 -8.88 5.48 3.22
C ALA A 16 -8.75 6.90 2.69
N GLU A 17 -9.83 7.43 2.09
CA GLU A 17 -9.90 8.78 1.55
C GLU A 17 -10.72 9.75 2.41
N SER A 18 -11.45 9.25 3.40
CA SER A 18 -12.27 10.07 4.30
C SER A 18 -12.54 9.36 5.62
N VAL A 19 -12.90 10.12 6.66
CA VAL A 19 -13.33 9.56 7.96
C VAL A 19 -14.57 8.68 7.81
N GLU A 20 -15.46 9.01 6.87
CA GLU A 20 -16.64 8.19 6.61
C GLU A 20 -16.28 6.86 5.97
N GLN A 21 -15.40 6.87 4.97
CA GLN A 21 -14.91 5.64 4.36
C GLN A 21 -14.16 4.74 5.38
N VAL A 22 -13.47 5.33 6.37
CA VAL A 22 -12.88 4.55 7.47
C VAL A 22 -13.95 3.73 8.21
N LYS A 23 -15.12 4.32 8.52
CA LYS A 23 -16.22 3.59 9.21
C LYS A 23 -16.72 2.43 8.33
N GLU A 24 -16.98 2.71 7.05
CA GLU A 24 -17.45 1.70 6.10
C GLU A 24 -16.42 0.54 5.93
N LEU A 25 -15.12 0.84 5.86
CA LEU A 25 -14.06 -0.17 5.79
C LEU A 25 -13.95 -1.01 7.07
N LEU A 26 -14.13 -0.39 8.25
CA LEU A 26 -14.17 -1.11 9.53
C LEU A 26 -15.37 -2.06 9.59
N GLU A 27 -16.56 -1.61 9.14
CA GLU A 27 -17.77 -2.43 9.01
C GLU A 27 -17.60 -3.55 7.97
N ALA A 28 -16.87 -3.30 6.89
CA ALA A 28 -16.50 -4.30 5.90
C ALA A 28 -15.61 -5.42 6.47
N GLY A 29 -14.94 -5.19 7.61
CA GLY A 29 -14.18 -6.20 8.32
C GLY A 29 -12.66 -6.17 8.07
N VAL A 30 -12.09 -5.08 7.51
CA VAL A 30 -10.63 -4.92 7.39
C VAL A 30 -9.98 -4.90 8.78
N ASP A 31 -8.70 -5.27 8.87
CA ASP A 31 -7.99 -5.39 10.14
C ASP A 31 -7.18 -4.14 10.47
N ARG A 32 -6.70 -3.43 9.45
CA ARG A 32 -5.90 -2.22 9.60
C ARG A 32 -6.39 -1.12 8.67
N ILE A 33 -6.44 0.10 9.19
CA ILE A 33 -6.67 1.31 8.40
C ILE A 33 -5.33 2.00 8.20
N TYR A 34 -5.02 2.31 6.93
CA TYR A 34 -3.80 3.01 6.52
C TYR A 34 -4.14 4.43 6.08
N VAL A 35 -3.63 5.40 6.80
CA VAL A 35 -3.85 6.84 6.56
C VAL A 35 -2.56 7.61 6.77
N GLY A 36 -2.56 8.91 6.50
CA GLY A 36 -1.40 9.74 6.79
C GLY A 36 -1.68 11.23 6.62
N GLU A 37 -0.69 12.00 6.99
CA GLU A 37 -0.66 13.45 6.92
C GLU A 37 0.17 13.88 5.71
N LYS A 38 -0.06 15.09 5.24
CA LYS A 38 0.48 15.62 3.98
C LYS A 38 2.01 15.69 3.91
N GLU A 39 2.70 16.00 5.03
CA GLU A 39 4.15 16.22 5.03
C GLU A 39 4.94 14.91 5.07
N TYR A 40 4.39 13.86 5.73
CA TYR A 40 5.14 12.64 6.05
C TYR A 40 4.66 11.40 5.31
N GLY A 41 3.47 11.43 4.71
CA GLY A 41 2.89 10.29 3.99
C GLY A 41 3.00 10.44 2.47
N LEU A 42 3.38 9.35 1.77
CA LEU A 42 3.44 9.30 0.30
C LEU A 42 2.20 8.63 -0.28
N ARG A 43 1.71 9.19 -1.40
CA ARG A 43 0.72 8.55 -2.28
C ARG A 43 -0.53 8.05 -1.56
N LEU A 44 -1.05 8.88 -0.66
CA LEU A 44 -2.29 8.61 0.04
C LEU A 44 -3.50 8.93 -0.83
N PRO A 45 -4.63 8.21 -0.72
CA PRO A 45 -5.89 8.62 -1.35
C PRO A 45 -6.31 10.02 -0.92
N HIS A 46 -6.14 10.31 0.37
CA HIS A 46 -6.35 11.62 0.98
C HIS A 46 -5.32 11.87 2.10
N THR A 47 -5.01 13.14 2.36
CA THR A 47 -4.15 13.54 3.48
C THR A 47 -5.01 14.14 4.59
N PHE A 48 -4.90 13.62 5.79
CA PHE A 48 -5.73 13.98 6.93
C PHE A 48 -5.07 15.03 7.82
N SER A 49 -5.87 15.93 8.36
CA SER A 49 -5.47 16.83 9.43
C SER A 49 -5.25 16.05 10.75
N TYR A 50 -4.59 16.67 11.70
CA TYR A 50 -4.37 16.06 13.03
C TYR A 50 -5.69 15.76 13.76
N ASP A 51 -6.70 16.59 13.60
CA ASP A 51 -8.02 16.37 14.21
C ASP A 51 -8.74 15.17 13.57
N GLU A 52 -8.65 15.02 12.24
CA GLU A 52 -9.21 13.86 11.55
C GLU A 52 -8.45 12.58 11.90
N LEU A 53 -7.10 12.62 12.00
CA LEU A 53 -6.30 11.47 12.44
C LEU A 53 -6.69 11.04 13.85
N ARG A 54 -6.99 11.97 14.75
CA ARG A 54 -7.49 11.67 16.11
C ARG A 54 -8.86 10.97 16.06
N GLN A 55 -9.79 11.49 15.24
CA GLN A 55 -11.10 10.87 15.04
C GLN A 55 -10.97 9.44 14.45
N ILE A 56 -10.08 9.27 13.48
CA ILE A 56 -9.82 7.96 12.87
C ILE A 56 -9.25 6.99 13.91
N ALA A 57 -8.30 7.42 14.74
CA ALA A 57 -7.73 6.60 15.80
C ALA A 57 -8.81 6.10 16.76
N ASP A 58 -9.68 7.01 17.23
CA ASP A 58 -10.82 6.67 18.11
C ASP A 58 -11.76 5.64 17.47
N LEU A 59 -12.10 5.81 16.18
CA LEU A 59 -12.96 4.89 15.44
C LEU A 59 -12.33 3.50 15.30
N VAL A 60 -11.07 3.46 14.89
CA VAL A 60 -10.31 2.22 14.67
C VAL A 60 -10.17 1.43 15.98
N HIS A 61 -9.76 2.11 17.05
CA HIS A 61 -9.58 1.45 18.36
C HIS A 61 -10.92 1.01 18.97
N LYS A 62 -11.98 1.80 18.81
CA LYS A 62 -13.34 1.41 19.25
C LYS A 62 -13.83 0.15 18.53
N ALA A 63 -13.45 -0.03 17.27
CA ALA A 63 -13.74 -1.24 16.50
C ALA A 63 -12.80 -2.43 16.84
N GLY A 64 -11.82 -2.25 17.74
CA GLY A 64 -10.83 -3.27 18.08
C GLY A 64 -9.83 -3.56 16.96
N LYS A 65 -9.68 -2.64 16.02
CA LYS A 65 -8.82 -2.75 14.84
C LYS A 65 -7.51 -1.96 15.03
N LYS A 66 -6.64 -1.90 14.02
CA LYS A 66 -5.32 -1.31 14.10
C LYS A 66 -5.17 -0.11 13.18
N LEU A 67 -4.52 0.95 13.68
CA LEU A 67 -4.18 2.15 12.95
C LEU A 67 -2.73 2.08 12.47
N THR A 68 -2.53 2.23 11.18
CA THR A 68 -1.22 2.40 10.56
C THR A 68 -1.13 3.81 9.98
N VAL A 69 -0.12 4.57 10.36
CA VAL A 69 0.09 5.93 9.84
C VAL A 69 1.32 5.97 8.94
N ALA A 70 1.17 6.58 7.77
CA ALA A 70 2.24 6.76 6.80
C ALA A 70 3.28 7.78 7.29
N VAL A 71 4.54 7.36 7.39
CA VAL A 71 5.74 8.17 7.64
C VAL A 71 6.83 7.79 6.63
N ASN A 72 6.40 7.46 5.42
CA ASN A 72 7.26 6.88 4.36
C ASN A 72 7.72 7.89 3.31
N ALA A 73 7.57 9.19 3.57
CA ALA A 73 8.11 10.23 2.71
C ALA A 73 9.65 10.17 2.63
N LEU A 74 10.21 10.66 1.53
CA LEU A 74 11.65 10.90 1.42
C LEU A 74 12.03 12.10 2.30
N MET A 75 12.74 11.84 3.39
CA MET A 75 13.03 12.83 4.41
C MET A 75 14.21 13.73 4.00
N HIS A 76 13.91 14.99 3.69
CA HIS A 76 14.92 16.03 3.60
C HIS A 76 15.26 16.58 4.97
N GLN A 77 16.42 17.24 5.12
CA GLN A 77 16.92 17.75 6.39
C GLN A 77 15.89 18.62 7.14
N GLU A 78 15.15 19.45 6.44
CA GLU A 78 14.12 20.32 7.01
C GLU A 78 12.99 19.49 7.64
N MET A 79 12.48 18.48 6.92
CA MET A 79 11.45 17.58 7.43
C MET A 79 11.94 16.81 8.66
N MET A 80 13.18 16.34 8.63
CA MET A 80 13.78 15.65 9.80
C MET A 80 13.88 16.54 11.01
N ASN A 81 14.11 17.86 10.87
CA ASN A 81 14.14 18.79 11.98
C ASN A 81 12.78 18.95 12.67
N HIS A 82 11.70 18.68 11.96
CA HIS A 82 10.32 18.86 12.43
C HIS A 82 9.55 17.55 12.67
N ILE A 83 10.17 16.38 12.51
CA ILE A 83 9.48 15.10 12.63
C ILE A 83 9.02 14.78 14.06
N LYS A 84 9.75 15.22 15.07
CA LYS A 84 9.46 14.86 16.48
C LYS A 84 8.07 15.27 16.94
N PRO A 85 7.59 16.52 16.73
CA PRO A 85 6.22 16.90 17.08
C PRO A 85 5.16 16.01 16.46
N PHE A 86 5.40 15.55 15.23
CA PHE A 86 4.48 14.61 14.56
C PHE A 86 4.53 13.22 15.21
N LEU A 87 5.72 12.69 15.51
CA LEU A 87 5.85 11.41 16.21
C LEU A 87 5.23 11.47 17.62
N ASP A 88 5.41 12.57 18.35
CA ASP A 88 4.78 12.79 19.66
C ASP A 88 3.25 12.80 19.54
N PHE A 89 2.71 13.45 18.51
CA PHE A 89 1.28 13.41 18.19
C PHE A 89 0.80 11.99 17.89
N LEU A 90 1.56 11.18 17.13
CA LEU A 90 1.22 9.78 16.84
C LEU A 90 1.21 8.91 18.11
N VAL A 91 2.06 9.22 19.11
CA VAL A 91 1.99 8.59 20.44
C VAL A 91 0.70 8.97 21.15
N ASP A 92 0.33 10.26 21.15
CA ASP A 92 -0.90 10.76 21.78
C ASP A 92 -2.17 10.06 21.26
N ILE A 93 -2.25 9.84 19.96
CA ILE A 93 -3.39 9.14 19.33
C ILE A 93 -3.25 7.61 19.37
N GLN A 94 -2.17 7.10 20.00
CA GLN A 94 -1.91 5.66 20.12
C GLN A 94 -1.85 4.92 18.78
N ALA A 95 -1.20 5.52 17.75
CA ALA A 95 -0.98 4.82 16.49
C ALA A 95 -0.28 3.48 16.74
N ASP A 96 -0.85 2.38 16.23
CA ASP A 96 -0.32 1.02 16.45
C ASP A 96 0.93 0.77 15.61
N TYR A 97 0.88 1.20 14.36
CA TYR A 97 1.95 1.03 13.38
C TYR A 97 2.26 2.34 12.67
N ILE A 98 3.51 2.48 12.26
CA ILE A 98 3.91 3.50 11.29
C ILE A 98 4.70 2.85 10.16
N THR A 99 4.46 3.28 8.92
CA THR A 99 5.32 2.89 7.79
C THR A 99 6.50 3.83 7.68
N VAL A 100 7.69 3.29 7.52
CA VAL A 100 8.94 4.07 7.49
C VAL A 100 9.80 3.65 6.32
N GLY A 101 10.16 4.59 5.46
CA GLY A 101 11.07 4.36 4.33
C GLY A 101 12.49 4.91 4.54
N ASP A 102 12.66 5.86 5.45
CA ASP A 102 13.91 6.58 5.66
C ASP A 102 14.70 6.08 6.89
N ALA A 103 15.98 5.82 6.71
CA ALA A 103 16.87 5.36 7.78
C ALA A 103 17.01 6.37 8.94
N GLY A 104 16.90 7.68 8.65
CA GLY A 104 16.94 8.75 9.66
C GLY A 104 15.74 8.68 10.59
N VAL A 105 14.56 8.33 10.09
CA VAL A 105 13.37 8.12 10.91
C VAL A 105 13.57 6.94 11.84
N PHE A 106 14.04 5.79 11.36
CA PHE A 106 14.39 4.65 12.21
C PHE A 106 15.39 5.00 13.30
N TYR A 107 16.39 5.83 12.96
CA TYR A 107 17.36 6.30 13.94
C TYR A 107 16.70 7.14 15.04
N VAL A 108 15.81 8.09 14.69
CA VAL A 108 15.08 8.92 15.66
C VAL A 108 14.20 8.05 16.55
N LEU A 109 13.43 7.12 15.97
CA LEU A 109 12.56 6.21 16.72
C LEU A 109 13.33 5.40 17.76
N LYS A 110 14.47 4.84 17.38
CA LYS A 110 15.32 4.03 18.26
C LYS A 110 16.02 4.87 19.34
N ARG A 111 16.58 6.03 18.94
CA ARG A 111 17.30 6.93 19.86
C ARG A 111 16.39 7.47 20.96
N ASP A 112 15.17 7.88 20.59
CA ASP A 112 14.24 8.58 21.48
C ASP A 112 13.23 7.61 22.13
N GLY A 113 13.26 6.31 21.79
CA GLY A 113 12.47 5.26 22.45
C GLY A 113 10.98 5.29 22.10
N TYR A 114 10.61 5.64 20.89
CA TYR A 114 9.21 5.64 20.44
C TYR A 114 8.61 4.22 20.43
N PRO A 115 7.34 4.06 20.85
CA PRO A 115 6.75 2.73 21.11
C PRO A 115 6.13 2.04 19.88
N PHE A 116 6.19 2.65 18.69
CA PHE A 116 5.51 2.14 17.51
C PHE A 116 6.06 0.80 17.03
N LYS A 117 5.19 -0.06 16.54
CA LYS A 117 5.57 -1.09 15.58
C LYS A 117 5.85 -0.43 14.25
N THR A 118 6.99 -0.74 13.66
CA THR A 118 7.42 -0.12 12.40
C THR A 118 7.29 -1.09 11.25
N ILE A 119 6.75 -0.61 10.13
CA ILE A 119 6.68 -1.34 8.86
C ILE A 119 7.67 -0.69 7.90
N TYR A 120 8.68 -1.43 7.45
CA TYR A 120 9.64 -0.90 6.47
C TYR A 120 8.98 -0.81 5.10
N ASP A 121 8.87 0.41 4.56
CA ASP A 121 8.27 0.70 3.24
C ASP A 121 9.16 1.64 2.45
N ALA A 122 10.11 1.09 1.71
CA ALA A 122 10.90 1.83 0.74
C ALA A 122 10.31 1.71 -0.68
N SER A 123 9.01 1.48 -0.79
CA SER A 123 8.29 1.42 -2.06
C SER A 123 8.84 0.33 -3.00
N THR A 124 9.29 0.69 -4.21
CA THR A 124 9.80 -0.24 -5.24
C THR A 124 11.16 -0.87 -4.91
N MET A 125 11.79 -0.49 -3.79
CA MET A 125 13.16 -0.93 -3.48
C MET A 125 13.24 -2.15 -2.56
N VAL A 126 12.13 -2.66 -2.03
CA VAL A 126 12.12 -3.79 -1.08
C VAL A 126 11.92 -5.10 -1.84
N ALA A 127 12.96 -5.58 -2.48
CA ALA A 127 12.90 -6.69 -3.42
C ALA A 127 13.69 -7.95 -2.99
N SER A 128 14.25 -8.00 -1.78
CA SER A 128 14.99 -9.18 -1.33
C SER A 128 14.78 -9.49 0.15
N SER A 129 14.72 -10.80 0.48
CA SER A 129 14.62 -11.28 1.86
C SER A 129 15.77 -10.80 2.75
N ARG A 130 16.99 -10.69 2.20
CA ARG A 130 18.15 -10.18 2.95
C ARG A 130 17.98 -8.72 3.38
N GLN A 131 17.40 -7.90 2.51
CA GLN A 131 17.09 -6.51 2.82
C GLN A 131 16.01 -6.43 3.91
N VAL A 132 14.93 -7.20 3.79
CA VAL A 132 13.84 -7.27 4.77
C VAL A 132 14.41 -7.68 6.16
N ASN A 133 15.17 -8.77 6.21
CA ASN A 133 15.77 -9.26 7.44
C ASN A 133 16.76 -8.27 8.05
N PHE A 134 17.54 -7.54 7.22
CA PHE A 134 18.44 -6.50 7.72
C PHE A 134 17.66 -5.41 8.49
N TRP A 135 16.55 -4.92 7.94
CA TRP A 135 15.74 -3.90 8.59
C TRP A 135 15.04 -4.43 9.85
N GLY A 136 14.59 -5.70 9.85
CA GLY A 136 14.09 -6.37 11.03
C GLY A 136 15.16 -6.44 12.14
N GLN A 137 16.31 -7.01 11.84
CA GLN A 137 17.40 -7.26 12.82
C GLN A 137 18.09 -5.97 13.29
N LYS A 138 18.37 -5.01 12.40
CA LYS A 138 19.19 -3.82 12.71
C LYS A 138 18.36 -2.62 13.11
N ALA A 139 17.23 -2.39 12.48
CA ALA A 139 16.37 -1.24 12.74
C ALA A 139 15.16 -1.57 13.64
N GLY A 140 14.84 -2.86 13.84
CA GLY A 140 13.69 -3.29 14.63
C GLY A 140 12.37 -3.16 13.89
N ALA A 141 12.40 -3.20 12.55
CA ALA A 141 11.17 -3.27 11.77
C ALA A 141 10.40 -4.56 12.13
N SER A 142 9.11 -4.41 12.43
CA SER A 142 8.22 -5.54 12.75
C SER A 142 7.65 -6.22 11.52
N GLU A 143 7.59 -5.50 10.41
CA GLU A 143 7.06 -5.94 9.11
C GLU A 143 7.76 -5.15 8.00
N ALA A 144 7.62 -5.61 6.75
CA ALA A 144 8.04 -4.85 5.57
C ALA A 144 6.99 -4.92 4.45
N VAL A 145 6.89 -3.87 3.64
CA VAL A 145 6.10 -3.87 2.41
C VAL A 145 6.98 -4.29 1.25
N LEU A 146 6.62 -5.35 0.54
CA LEU A 146 7.37 -5.82 -0.62
C LEU A 146 7.13 -4.96 -1.85
N ALA A 147 8.16 -4.85 -2.70
CA ALA A 147 8.03 -4.31 -4.04
C ALA A 147 7.01 -5.12 -4.85
N ARG A 148 6.34 -4.46 -5.80
CA ARG A 148 5.27 -5.03 -6.62
C ARG A 148 5.81 -5.72 -7.88
N GLU A 149 7.12 -5.67 -8.07
CA GLU A 149 7.83 -6.14 -9.26
C GLU A 149 8.51 -7.50 -9.03
N ILE A 150 8.06 -8.27 -8.03
CA ILE A 150 8.63 -9.57 -7.68
C ILE A 150 7.76 -10.67 -8.29
N PRO A 151 8.29 -11.49 -9.23
CA PRO A 151 7.58 -12.66 -9.74
C PRO A 151 7.30 -13.68 -8.66
N SER A 152 6.20 -14.44 -8.79
CA SER A 152 5.80 -15.47 -7.81
C SER A 152 6.90 -16.47 -7.51
N ALA A 153 7.64 -16.92 -8.53
CA ALA A 153 8.74 -17.87 -8.37
C ALA A 153 9.90 -17.34 -7.50
N GLU A 154 10.13 -16.02 -7.46
CA GLU A 154 11.09 -15.40 -6.54
C GLU A 154 10.46 -15.14 -5.18
N LEU A 155 9.21 -14.67 -5.15
CA LEU A 155 8.46 -14.43 -3.94
C LEU A 155 8.41 -15.68 -3.04
N PHE A 156 8.07 -16.83 -3.61
CA PHE A 156 8.00 -18.09 -2.86
C PHE A 156 9.35 -18.53 -2.29
N LYS A 157 10.45 -18.30 -3.01
CA LYS A 157 11.81 -18.58 -2.48
C LYS A 157 12.20 -17.64 -1.34
N MET A 158 11.64 -16.43 -1.30
CA MET A 158 11.92 -15.48 -0.21
C MET A 158 11.32 -15.96 1.11
N GLN A 159 10.16 -16.61 1.10
CA GLN A 159 9.42 -17.00 2.30
C GLN A 159 10.23 -17.87 3.25
N ASP A 160 11.01 -18.83 2.72
CA ASP A 160 11.85 -19.70 3.52
C ASP A 160 12.97 -18.96 4.28
N ILE A 161 13.25 -17.70 3.90
CA ILE A 161 14.36 -16.89 4.41
C ILE A 161 13.86 -15.71 5.24
N LEU A 162 12.61 -15.29 5.06
CA LEU A 162 12.04 -14.13 5.75
C LEU A 162 11.94 -14.38 7.25
N GLU A 163 12.42 -13.43 8.06
CA GLU A 163 12.39 -13.47 9.54
C GLU A 163 11.29 -12.61 10.14
N ILE A 164 10.70 -11.72 9.35
CA ILE A 164 9.57 -10.87 9.74
C ILE A 164 8.48 -10.95 8.66
N PRO A 165 7.20 -10.77 9.02
CA PRO A 165 6.10 -10.75 8.07
C PRO A 165 6.29 -9.68 7.00
N VAL A 166 5.73 -9.94 5.81
CA VAL A 166 5.74 -8.99 4.70
C VAL A 166 4.33 -8.73 4.21
N GLU A 167 4.04 -7.45 3.94
CA GLU A 167 2.79 -6.99 3.33
C GLU A 167 2.93 -6.96 1.81
N ILE A 168 1.96 -7.52 1.12
CA ILE A 168 1.86 -7.56 -0.35
C ILE A 168 0.65 -6.73 -0.78
N LEU A 169 0.83 -5.89 -1.81
CA LEU A 169 -0.29 -5.28 -2.50
C LEU A 169 -1.07 -6.36 -3.23
N VAL A 170 -2.36 -6.48 -2.93
CA VAL A 170 -3.26 -7.45 -3.59
C VAL A 170 -4.33 -6.78 -4.43
N TYR A 171 -4.57 -5.47 -4.24
CA TYR A 171 -5.47 -4.68 -5.07
C TYR A 171 -5.02 -3.22 -5.13
N GLY A 172 -5.10 -2.64 -6.34
CA GLY A 172 -5.01 -1.21 -6.60
C GLY A 172 -3.75 -0.76 -7.32
N ALA A 173 -3.56 0.54 -7.40
CA ALA A 173 -2.55 1.16 -8.24
C ALA A 173 -1.12 0.88 -7.80
N SER A 174 -0.27 0.48 -8.76
CA SER A 174 1.15 0.26 -8.56
C SER A 174 1.96 1.47 -9.00
N VAL A 175 2.68 2.11 -8.06
CA VAL A 175 3.63 3.17 -8.41
C VAL A 175 4.86 2.56 -9.12
N ILE A 176 5.25 3.16 -10.24
CA ILE A 176 6.43 2.73 -11.01
C ILE A 176 7.55 3.78 -11.00
N HIS A 177 7.23 5.04 -10.71
CA HIS A 177 8.21 6.11 -10.66
C HIS A 177 7.85 7.16 -9.62
N HIS A 178 8.87 7.66 -8.92
CA HIS A 178 8.78 8.82 -8.04
C HIS A 178 10.00 9.72 -8.23
N SER A 179 9.74 11.02 -8.40
CA SER A 179 10.79 12.02 -8.49
C SER A 179 10.44 13.23 -7.63
N LYS A 180 11.36 13.70 -6.79
CA LYS A 180 11.16 14.95 -6.05
C LYS A 180 11.05 16.17 -6.95
N ARG A 181 11.44 16.06 -8.21
CA ARG A 181 11.33 17.15 -9.20
C ARG A 181 9.89 17.32 -9.65
N PRO A 182 9.41 18.57 -9.81
CA PRO A 182 8.08 18.85 -10.35
C PRO A 182 8.12 18.73 -11.89
N LEU A 183 8.05 17.50 -12.41
CA LEU A 183 8.22 17.22 -13.83
C LEU A 183 7.09 17.78 -14.69
N LEU A 184 5.83 17.70 -14.18
CA LEU A 184 4.67 18.26 -14.87
C LEU A 184 4.76 19.80 -14.90
N GLN A 185 5.03 20.44 -13.77
CA GLN A 185 5.21 21.88 -13.73
C GLN A 185 6.33 22.34 -14.67
N ASN A 186 7.46 21.61 -14.71
CA ASN A 186 8.55 21.92 -15.63
C ASN A 186 8.13 21.73 -17.09
N TYR A 187 7.32 20.73 -17.40
CA TYR A 187 6.77 20.52 -18.74
C TYR A 187 5.85 21.66 -19.15
N TYR A 188 4.92 22.08 -18.30
CA TYR A 188 4.02 23.20 -18.56
C TYR A 188 4.79 24.50 -18.76
N ASN A 189 5.80 24.78 -17.93
CA ASN A 189 6.67 25.93 -18.09
C ASN A 189 7.42 25.93 -19.44
N PHE A 190 7.92 24.76 -19.87
CA PHE A 190 8.64 24.60 -21.13
C PHE A 190 7.72 24.77 -22.36
N THR A 191 6.51 24.25 -22.28
CA THR A 191 5.53 24.33 -23.39
C THR A 191 4.73 25.63 -23.40
N HIS A 192 4.88 26.49 -22.38
CA HIS A 192 4.10 27.72 -22.19
C HIS A 192 2.59 27.48 -22.12
N ILE A 193 2.18 26.34 -21.57
CA ILE A 193 0.79 25.99 -21.27
C ILE A 193 0.55 26.31 -19.79
N ASP A 194 -0.61 26.93 -19.48
CA ASP A 194 -1.00 27.18 -18.10
C ASP A 194 -1.21 25.87 -17.34
N ASP A 195 -0.57 25.77 -16.17
CA ASP A 195 -0.71 24.60 -15.31
C ASP A 195 -1.94 24.74 -14.42
N GLU A 196 -3.05 24.18 -14.87
CA GLU A 196 -4.27 24.10 -14.08
C GLU A 196 -4.47 22.72 -13.43
N LYS A 197 -3.73 21.70 -13.86
CA LYS A 197 -4.06 20.28 -13.58
C LYS A 197 -2.95 19.42 -13.03
N SER A 198 -1.72 19.87 -12.90
CA SER A 198 -0.59 19.01 -12.48
C SER A 198 -0.80 18.33 -11.12
N ARG A 199 -1.65 18.89 -10.29
CA ARG A 199 -2.00 18.39 -8.95
C ARG A 199 -3.25 17.53 -8.91
N GLU A 200 -4.02 17.49 -10.00
CA GLU A 200 -5.16 16.60 -10.15
C GLU A 200 -4.68 15.19 -10.48
N ARG A 201 -5.54 14.20 -10.28
CA ARG A 201 -5.20 12.79 -10.51
C ARG A 201 -5.82 12.20 -11.79
N ASP A 202 -6.31 13.06 -12.68
CA ASP A 202 -6.93 12.69 -13.95
C ASP A 202 -5.98 12.76 -15.15
N LEU A 203 -4.71 13.14 -14.92
CA LEU A 203 -3.68 13.17 -15.96
C LEU A 203 -3.04 11.79 -16.13
N PHE A 204 -2.64 11.50 -17.37
CA PHE A 204 -1.88 10.30 -17.70
C PHE A 204 -0.86 10.57 -18.80
N LEU A 205 0.16 9.73 -18.83
CA LEU A 205 1.11 9.63 -19.93
C LEU A 205 0.67 8.47 -20.83
N ALA A 206 0.88 8.63 -22.15
CA ALA A 206 0.72 7.56 -23.11
C ALA A 206 2.03 7.34 -23.86
N GLU A 207 2.29 6.10 -24.25
CA GLU A 207 3.43 5.80 -25.11
C GLU A 207 3.10 6.17 -26.57
N PRO A 208 4.02 6.79 -27.33
CA PRO A 208 3.76 7.09 -28.73
C PRO A 208 3.48 5.84 -29.59
N SER A 209 4.01 4.69 -29.19
CA SER A 209 3.80 3.39 -29.83
C SER A 209 2.52 2.68 -29.40
N ASP A 210 1.95 3.08 -28.25
CA ASP A 210 0.71 2.57 -27.67
C ASP A 210 -0.11 3.76 -27.10
N PRO A 211 -0.87 4.46 -27.95
CA PRO A 211 -1.64 5.63 -27.53
C PRO A 211 -2.77 5.33 -26.54
N ASP A 212 -3.16 4.07 -26.38
CA ASP A 212 -4.19 3.62 -25.44
C ASP A 212 -3.61 3.31 -24.05
N SER A 213 -2.28 3.40 -23.88
CA SER A 213 -1.64 3.25 -22.56
C SER A 213 -1.95 4.45 -21.65
N HIS A 214 -2.23 4.18 -20.37
CA HIS A 214 -2.67 5.18 -19.39
C HIS A 214 -1.83 5.13 -18.10
N TYR A 215 -0.59 5.61 -18.16
CA TYR A 215 0.26 5.75 -16.98
C TYR A 215 -0.18 7.00 -16.20
N SER A 216 -0.96 6.82 -15.17
CA SER A 216 -1.45 7.94 -14.36
C SER A 216 -0.30 8.70 -13.72
N ILE A 217 -0.38 10.03 -13.75
CA ILE A 217 0.65 10.94 -13.24
C ILE A 217 0.02 12.09 -12.47
N PHE A 218 0.60 12.45 -11.33
CA PHE A 218 0.26 13.68 -10.60
C PHE A 218 1.47 14.24 -9.86
N GLU A 219 1.36 15.49 -9.43
CA GLU A 219 2.33 16.15 -8.55
C GLU A 219 1.72 16.56 -7.22
N ASP A 220 2.54 16.48 -6.17
CA ASP A 220 2.22 16.99 -4.84
C ASP A 220 3.46 17.63 -4.20
N ASN A 221 3.45 17.88 -2.89
CA ASN A 221 4.60 18.41 -2.16
C ASN A 221 5.80 17.45 -2.09
N HIS A 222 5.60 16.18 -2.44
CA HIS A 222 6.66 15.16 -2.53
C HIS A 222 7.25 15.03 -3.93
N GLY A 223 6.70 15.73 -4.93
CA GLY A 223 7.15 15.73 -6.32
C GLY A 223 6.20 15.02 -7.25
N THR A 224 6.74 14.38 -8.28
CA THR A 224 5.98 13.70 -9.34
C THR A 224 5.89 12.20 -9.07
N HIS A 225 4.68 11.66 -9.19
CA HIS A 225 4.39 10.24 -9.07
C HIS A 225 3.81 9.70 -10.37
N ILE A 226 4.33 8.56 -10.85
CA ILE A 226 3.80 7.86 -12.03
C ILE A 226 3.40 6.45 -11.60
N PHE A 227 2.24 6.01 -12.05
CA PHE A 227 1.67 4.70 -11.75
C PHE A 227 1.63 3.83 -13.01
N ALA A 228 1.62 2.53 -12.81
CA ALA A 228 1.49 1.55 -13.88
C ALA A 228 0.20 1.78 -14.70
N ASN A 229 0.23 1.33 -15.94
CA ASN A 229 -0.93 1.38 -16.83
C ASN A 229 -2.12 0.60 -16.27
N ASN A 230 -1.86 -0.56 -15.67
CA ASN A 230 -2.86 -1.40 -15.04
C ASN A 230 -2.75 -1.36 -13.52
N ASP A 231 -3.88 -1.50 -12.84
CA ASP A 231 -3.91 -1.72 -11.41
C ASP A 231 -3.82 -3.22 -11.09
N LEU A 232 -3.32 -3.54 -9.93
CA LEU A 232 -3.15 -4.92 -9.51
C LEU A 232 -4.48 -5.50 -9.02
N ASP A 233 -4.79 -6.73 -9.43
CA ASP A 233 -5.80 -7.59 -8.82
C ASP A 233 -5.26 -9.02 -8.64
N MET A 234 -5.13 -9.42 -7.39
CA MET A 234 -4.61 -10.74 -6.99
C MET A 234 -5.72 -11.67 -6.51
N MET A 235 -7.00 -11.37 -6.74
CA MET A 235 -8.13 -12.14 -6.20
C MET A 235 -8.03 -13.63 -6.52
N THR A 236 -7.67 -13.97 -7.75
CA THR A 236 -7.51 -15.38 -8.17
C THR A 236 -6.22 -16.04 -7.65
N LYS A 237 -5.30 -15.28 -7.07
CA LYS A 237 -4.00 -15.74 -6.55
C LYS A 237 -3.93 -15.81 -5.03
N LEU A 238 -4.97 -15.33 -4.32
CA LEU A 238 -4.95 -15.23 -2.86
C LEU A 238 -4.74 -16.59 -2.18
N GLY A 239 -5.35 -17.66 -2.70
CA GLY A 239 -5.17 -19.02 -2.17
C GLY A 239 -3.71 -19.46 -2.25
N GLU A 240 -3.06 -19.25 -3.40
CA GLU A 240 -1.65 -19.57 -3.61
C GLU A 240 -0.74 -18.72 -2.70
N LEU A 241 -0.99 -17.42 -2.57
CA LEU A 241 -0.23 -16.56 -1.66
C LEU A 241 -0.28 -17.07 -0.21
N VAL A 242 -1.45 -17.49 0.26
CA VAL A 242 -1.62 -18.01 1.63
C VAL A 242 -0.95 -19.35 1.79
N GLU A 243 -0.98 -20.24 0.80
CA GLU A 243 -0.26 -21.54 0.82
C GLU A 243 1.25 -21.34 1.02
N TYR A 244 1.81 -20.26 0.50
CA TYR A 244 3.21 -19.87 0.70
C TYR A 244 3.44 -18.93 1.91
N GLY A 245 2.42 -18.69 2.76
CA GLY A 245 2.56 -17.92 4.00
C GLY A 245 2.48 -16.40 3.85
N PHE A 246 2.05 -15.88 2.69
CA PHE A 246 1.84 -14.44 2.48
C PHE A 246 0.45 -14.04 2.93
N THR A 247 0.32 -13.69 4.20
CA THR A 247 -0.96 -13.46 4.89
C THR A 247 -1.24 -11.98 5.20
N HIS A 248 -0.33 -11.06 4.90
CA HIS A 248 -0.55 -9.61 5.08
C HIS A 248 -0.84 -8.96 3.72
N TRP A 249 -2.09 -8.55 3.54
CA TRP A 249 -2.60 -8.01 2.27
C TRP A 249 -2.89 -6.53 2.37
N LYS A 250 -2.50 -5.78 1.35
CA LYS A 250 -2.82 -4.36 1.22
C LYS A 250 -3.79 -4.11 0.08
N LEU A 251 -4.81 -3.30 0.36
CA LEU A 251 -5.74 -2.73 -0.60
C LEU A 251 -5.45 -1.23 -0.73
N GLU A 252 -5.19 -0.76 -1.95
CA GLU A 252 -4.83 0.62 -2.25
C GLU A 252 -5.93 1.31 -3.05
N GLY A 253 -6.57 2.33 -2.47
CA GLY A 253 -7.73 3.01 -3.03
C GLY A 253 -7.42 4.31 -3.77
N ILE A 254 -6.15 4.67 -4.00
CA ILE A 254 -5.76 5.99 -4.52
C ILE A 254 -6.43 6.36 -5.85
N TYR A 255 -6.73 5.39 -6.70
CA TYR A 255 -7.45 5.56 -7.97
C TYR A 255 -8.81 4.85 -8.00
N THR A 256 -9.27 4.33 -6.87
CA THR A 256 -10.59 3.71 -6.73
C THR A 256 -11.37 4.45 -5.63
N PRO A 257 -11.88 5.67 -5.92
CA PRO A 257 -12.52 6.49 -4.89
C PRO A 257 -13.91 5.98 -4.50
N GLY A 258 -14.39 6.44 -3.35
CA GLY A 258 -15.77 6.29 -2.91
C GLY A 258 -16.15 4.89 -2.49
N HIS A 259 -17.45 4.63 -2.57
CA HIS A 259 -18.06 3.40 -2.06
C HIS A 259 -17.62 2.13 -2.81
N ASN A 260 -17.24 2.24 -4.09
CA ASN A 260 -16.74 1.10 -4.84
C ASN A 260 -15.51 0.45 -4.19
N PHE A 261 -14.59 1.24 -3.62
CA PHE A 261 -13.45 0.69 -2.90
C PHE A 261 -13.85 -0.10 -1.65
N VAL A 262 -14.87 0.36 -0.95
CA VAL A 262 -15.42 -0.36 0.21
C VAL A 262 -16.04 -1.70 -0.20
N GLU A 263 -16.79 -1.72 -1.31
CA GLU A 263 -17.37 -2.96 -1.83
C GLU A 263 -16.28 -3.94 -2.30
N ILE A 264 -15.22 -3.45 -2.95
CA ILE A 264 -14.05 -4.26 -3.28
C ILE A 264 -13.39 -4.82 -2.00
N ALA A 265 -13.20 -3.99 -0.98
CA ALA A 265 -12.65 -4.47 0.30
C ALA A 265 -13.50 -5.60 0.92
N LYS A 266 -14.83 -5.52 0.83
CA LYS A 266 -15.73 -6.63 1.26
C LYS A 266 -15.47 -7.92 0.49
N LEU A 267 -15.21 -7.85 -0.82
CA LEU A 267 -14.89 -9.03 -1.63
C LEU A 267 -13.58 -9.68 -1.17
N PHE A 268 -12.56 -8.91 -0.85
CA PHE A 268 -11.30 -9.43 -0.28
C PHE A 268 -11.50 -10.00 1.13
N VAL A 269 -12.35 -9.40 1.96
CA VAL A 269 -12.73 -9.96 3.27
C VAL A 269 -13.47 -11.29 3.08
N GLN A 270 -14.39 -11.38 2.14
CA GLN A 270 -15.10 -12.62 1.81
C GLN A 270 -14.14 -13.71 1.32
N ALA A 271 -13.18 -13.36 0.46
CA ALA A 271 -12.13 -14.29 0.00
C ALA A 271 -11.31 -14.81 1.19
N ARG A 272 -10.90 -13.95 2.12
CA ARG A 272 -10.23 -14.34 3.36
C ARG A 272 -11.04 -15.36 4.15
N GLU A 273 -12.32 -15.09 4.39
CA GLU A 273 -13.21 -15.99 5.15
C GLU A 273 -13.35 -17.37 4.48
N LEU A 274 -13.44 -17.39 3.14
CA LEU A 274 -13.47 -18.63 2.38
C LEU A 274 -12.14 -19.40 2.47
N ILE A 275 -11.00 -18.71 2.49
CA ILE A 275 -9.68 -19.34 2.68
C ILE A 275 -9.56 -19.89 4.10
N GLU A 276 -9.85 -19.09 5.12
CA GLU A 276 -9.75 -19.49 6.53
C GLU A 276 -10.66 -20.68 6.88
N THR A 277 -11.80 -20.82 6.17
CA THR A 277 -12.71 -21.97 6.28
C THR A 277 -12.40 -23.10 5.31
N ASN A 278 -11.32 -22.99 4.51
CA ASN A 278 -10.92 -23.96 3.48
C ASN A 278 -12.03 -24.23 2.43
N GLN A 279 -12.73 -23.17 2.05
CA GLN A 279 -13.86 -23.23 1.11
C GLN A 279 -13.59 -22.47 -0.20
N LEU A 280 -12.49 -21.71 -0.31
CA LEU A 280 -12.18 -21.00 -1.55
C LEU A 280 -11.82 -21.97 -2.67
N THR A 281 -12.71 -22.10 -3.64
CA THR A 281 -12.45 -22.83 -4.89
C THR A 281 -12.02 -21.87 -5.99
N HIS A 282 -11.39 -22.39 -7.06
CA HIS A 282 -11.06 -21.58 -8.24
C HIS A 282 -12.30 -20.87 -8.84
N ALA A 283 -13.44 -21.56 -8.87
CA ALA A 283 -14.69 -20.96 -9.38
C ALA A 283 -15.17 -19.81 -8.51
N GLN A 284 -15.05 -19.91 -7.19
CA GLN A 284 -15.43 -18.83 -6.27
C GLN A 284 -14.45 -17.66 -6.39
N ALA A 285 -13.14 -17.91 -6.46
CA ALA A 285 -12.14 -16.86 -6.66
C ALA A 285 -12.41 -16.09 -7.97
N PHE A 286 -12.71 -16.80 -9.07
CA PHE A 286 -13.06 -16.18 -10.34
C PHE A 286 -14.36 -15.34 -10.27
N LEU A 287 -15.39 -15.81 -9.56
CA LEU A 287 -16.61 -15.04 -9.38
C LEU A 287 -16.42 -13.76 -8.54
N LEU A 288 -15.53 -13.79 -7.55
CA LEU A 288 -15.14 -12.61 -6.78
C LEU A 288 -14.35 -11.63 -7.64
N ASP A 289 -13.41 -12.13 -8.43
CA ASP A 289 -12.61 -11.37 -9.39
C ASP A 289 -13.50 -10.63 -10.42
N GLU A 290 -14.50 -11.32 -11.01
CA GLU A 290 -15.47 -10.67 -11.89
C GLU A 290 -16.22 -9.51 -11.21
N GLN A 291 -16.55 -9.64 -9.92
CA GLN A 291 -17.20 -8.57 -9.17
C GLN A 291 -16.22 -7.40 -8.92
N VAL A 292 -14.96 -7.67 -8.62
CA VAL A 292 -13.91 -6.64 -8.52
C VAL A 292 -13.83 -5.86 -9.84
N HIS A 293 -13.75 -6.55 -10.99
CA HIS A 293 -13.74 -5.94 -12.30
C HIS A 293 -14.98 -5.07 -12.61
N GLN A 294 -16.16 -5.42 -12.08
CA GLN A 294 -17.37 -4.62 -12.23
C GLN A 294 -17.33 -3.31 -11.43
N LEU A 295 -16.74 -3.32 -10.26
CA LEU A 295 -16.63 -2.19 -9.34
C LEU A 295 -15.45 -1.28 -9.66
N HIS A 296 -14.42 -1.82 -10.28
CA HIS A 296 -13.19 -1.11 -10.63
C HIS A 296 -13.46 0.03 -11.63
N PRO A 297 -12.75 1.18 -11.54
CA PRO A 297 -12.88 2.30 -12.48
C PRO A 297 -12.68 1.89 -13.92
N LYS A 298 -13.61 2.29 -14.82
CA LYS A 298 -13.65 1.83 -16.21
C LYS A 298 -12.53 2.37 -17.10
N ASN A 299 -11.84 3.40 -16.65
CA ASN A 299 -10.68 3.99 -17.35
C ASN A 299 -9.34 3.39 -16.94
N ARG A 300 -9.33 2.34 -16.12
CA ARG A 300 -8.14 1.62 -15.68
C ARG A 300 -8.38 0.13 -15.84
N PHE A 301 -7.34 -0.60 -16.22
CA PHE A 301 -7.41 -2.06 -16.37
C PHE A 301 -6.85 -2.75 -15.12
N LEU A 302 -7.19 -4.02 -14.96
CA LEU A 302 -6.68 -4.89 -13.90
C LEU A 302 -5.83 -6.00 -14.49
N ASP A 303 -4.73 -6.33 -13.82
CA ASP A 303 -3.91 -7.52 -14.10
C ASP A 303 -3.20 -8.03 -12.82
N THR A 304 -2.41 -9.07 -12.98
CA THR A 304 -1.59 -9.62 -11.87
C THR A 304 -0.19 -9.00 -11.79
N GLY A 305 0.10 -7.94 -12.53
CA GLY A 305 1.40 -7.28 -12.57
C GLY A 305 2.53 -8.25 -12.96
N PHE A 306 3.59 -8.22 -12.20
CA PHE A 306 4.76 -9.09 -12.42
C PHE A 306 4.61 -10.52 -11.88
N TYR A 307 3.51 -10.84 -11.21
CA TYR A 307 3.36 -12.11 -10.48
C TYR A 307 3.56 -13.36 -11.36
N GLU A 308 3.06 -13.34 -12.59
CA GLU A 308 3.13 -14.45 -13.53
C GLU A 308 4.34 -14.38 -14.48
N TYR A 309 5.18 -13.34 -14.37
CA TYR A 309 6.36 -13.23 -15.24
C TYR A 309 7.45 -14.22 -14.86
N ASP A 310 8.19 -14.69 -15.86
CA ASP A 310 9.44 -15.40 -15.66
C ASP A 310 10.47 -14.43 -15.02
N PRO A 311 11.12 -14.80 -13.90
CA PRO A 311 12.14 -13.98 -13.27
C PRO A 311 13.26 -13.54 -14.23
N ASP A 312 13.58 -14.36 -15.24
CA ASP A 312 14.60 -14.02 -16.25
C ASP A 312 14.15 -12.89 -17.21
N GLN A 313 12.87 -12.59 -17.28
CA GLN A 313 12.30 -11.50 -18.10
C GLN A 313 12.24 -10.14 -17.36
N VAL A 314 12.39 -10.14 -16.03
CA VAL A 314 12.31 -8.94 -15.17
C VAL A 314 13.68 -8.30 -14.94
N LYS A 315 14.72 -8.74 -15.63
CA LYS A 315 16.11 -8.24 -15.48
C LYS A 315 16.39 -6.98 -16.27
#